data_05238d6ddb9099556434f8007786f2ec
#
_entry.id   05238d6ddb9099556434f8007786f2ec
#
_cell.length_a   1.000
_cell.length_b   1.000
_cell.length_c   1.000
_cell.angle_alpha   90.00
_cell.angle_beta   90.00
_cell.angle_gamma   90.00
#
_symmetry.space_group_name_H-M   'P 1'
#
loop_
_entity.id
_entity.type
_entity.pdbx_description
1 polymer ?
#
loop_
_entity_poly.entity_id
_entity_poly.type
_entity_poly.pdbx_seq_one_letter_code
_entity_poly.pdbx_strand_id
1 'polypeptide(L)'
;MPSRYGAEAVALLADVAQHAAIPADALETERAIALADLVALRDDMFRYPMRLATEAAYAGHPYGVPVSGDEETLSRITVEQVRDWHRARFIEGPTVIALVGDAGLDELASIAAEAFGALCGGGTLPLSAPTWPSTVEQRVEQREKAQTALAMLFPGPTRDDDARFAAAMIAGVASGLGGRFFDELRDKQSLGYTVHAFAAGRALAGTFGAYIATSPEKEEVARRGLLAEFAKLRDTPVTAEELRQAQTYAIGVHAIRQQSGGAVLGDMVDAWLFGELAELTEFETKIRGVTAAEMQRVARECFVEERRVEGIVRGTGRAV
;
A
#
# COMPACT_ATOMS: atom_id res chain seq x y z
N MET A 1 -3.29 -25.58 -3.38
CA MET A 1 -3.47 -26.90 -4.02
C MET A 1 -2.84 -27.99 -3.15
N PRO A 2 -3.21 -29.27 -3.29
CA PRO A 2 -2.54 -30.36 -2.58
C PRO A 2 -1.08 -30.52 -3.01
N SER A 3 -0.15 -30.78 -2.07
CA SER A 3 1.31 -30.86 -2.30
C SER A 3 1.69 -31.90 -3.37
N ARG A 4 0.95 -33.02 -3.46
CA ARG A 4 1.19 -34.07 -4.47
C ARG A 4 1.12 -33.59 -5.93
N TYR A 5 0.52 -32.43 -6.21
CA TYR A 5 0.43 -31.81 -7.54
C TYR A 5 1.39 -30.59 -7.67
N GLY A 6 2.37 -30.47 -6.78
CA GLY A 6 3.28 -29.34 -6.74
C GLY A 6 4.04 -29.14 -8.05
N ALA A 7 4.65 -30.20 -8.57
CA ALA A 7 5.42 -30.15 -9.82
C ALA A 7 4.57 -29.75 -11.02
N GLU A 8 3.38 -30.36 -11.17
CA GLU A 8 2.46 -30.08 -12.29
C GLU A 8 1.98 -28.63 -12.24
N ALA A 9 1.71 -28.10 -11.04
CA ALA A 9 1.27 -26.70 -10.92
C ALA A 9 2.38 -25.70 -11.19
N VAL A 10 3.61 -25.98 -10.77
CA VAL A 10 4.75 -25.12 -11.09
C VAL A 10 5.03 -25.17 -12.60
N ALA A 11 4.94 -26.34 -13.23
CA ALA A 11 5.06 -26.47 -14.67
C ALA A 11 3.96 -25.68 -15.42
N LEU A 12 2.70 -25.77 -14.96
CA LEU A 12 1.59 -24.99 -15.54
C LEU A 12 1.80 -23.48 -15.34
N LEU A 13 2.24 -23.05 -14.16
CA LEU A 13 2.57 -21.63 -13.89
C LEU A 13 3.69 -21.15 -14.81
N ALA A 14 4.73 -21.97 -15.00
CA ALA A 14 5.85 -21.66 -15.88
C ALA A 14 5.40 -21.53 -17.35
N ASP A 15 4.54 -22.43 -17.82
CA ASP A 15 3.99 -22.36 -19.17
C ASP A 15 3.16 -21.09 -19.39
N VAL A 16 2.20 -20.82 -18.50
CA VAL A 16 1.37 -19.61 -18.58
C VAL A 16 2.21 -18.34 -18.51
N ALA A 17 3.25 -18.33 -17.67
CA ALA A 17 4.09 -17.16 -17.46
C ALA A 17 5.07 -16.93 -18.63
N GLN A 18 5.69 -17.98 -19.17
CA GLN A 18 6.71 -17.87 -20.22
C GLN A 18 6.12 -17.90 -21.64
N HIS A 19 5.01 -18.58 -21.85
CA HIS A 19 4.38 -18.78 -23.16
C HIS A 19 2.98 -18.16 -23.25
N ALA A 20 2.78 -17.01 -22.59
CA ALA A 20 1.49 -16.32 -22.59
C ALA A 20 1.00 -16.04 -24.02
N ALA A 21 -0.15 -16.59 -24.38
CA ALA A 21 -0.70 -16.46 -25.74
C ALA A 21 -1.14 -15.03 -26.09
N ILE A 22 -1.63 -14.29 -25.12
CA ILE A 22 -2.10 -12.90 -25.22
C ILE A 22 -2.92 -12.69 -26.50
N PRO A 23 -4.10 -13.34 -26.65
CA PRO A 23 -4.93 -13.21 -27.83
C PRO A 23 -5.61 -11.83 -27.88
N ALA A 24 -5.87 -11.33 -29.11
CA ALA A 24 -6.39 -9.99 -29.31
C ALA A 24 -7.81 -9.79 -28.74
N ASP A 25 -8.65 -10.81 -28.82
CA ASP A 25 -10.01 -10.80 -28.26
C ASP A 25 -10.03 -10.73 -26.75
N ALA A 26 -9.07 -11.38 -26.08
CA ALA A 26 -8.91 -11.25 -24.63
C ALA A 26 -8.53 -9.83 -24.24
N LEU A 27 -7.66 -9.13 -25.00
CA LEU A 27 -7.31 -7.73 -24.73
C LEU A 27 -8.54 -6.83 -24.74
N GLU A 28 -9.46 -7.00 -25.69
CA GLU A 28 -10.69 -6.20 -25.75
C GLU A 28 -11.62 -6.48 -24.55
N THR A 29 -11.71 -7.72 -24.12
CA THR A 29 -12.46 -8.10 -22.93
C THR A 29 -11.85 -7.47 -21.66
N GLU A 30 -10.54 -7.61 -21.47
CA GLU A 30 -9.82 -7.04 -20.33
C GLU A 30 -9.85 -5.50 -20.33
N ARG A 31 -9.77 -4.88 -21.52
CA ARG A 31 -9.94 -3.43 -21.68
C ARG A 31 -11.30 -2.96 -21.17
N ALA A 32 -12.37 -3.65 -21.59
CA ALA A 32 -13.72 -3.30 -21.14
C ALA A 32 -13.86 -3.42 -19.60
N ILE A 33 -13.29 -4.47 -19.02
CA ILE A 33 -13.25 -4.67 -17.55
C ILE A 33 -12.46 -3.54 -16.90
N ALA A 34 -11.26 -3.24 -17.36
CA ALA A 34 -10.41 -2.19 -16.78
C ALA A 34 -11.05 -0.80 -16.86
N LEU A 35 -11.74 -0.48 -17.95
CA LEU A 35 -12.50 0.77 -18.08
C LEU A 35 -13.68 0.83 -17.09
N ALA A 36 -14.40 -0.28 -16.91
CA ALA A 36 -15.47 -0.36 -15.91
C ALA A 36 -14.93 -0.21 -14.48
N ASP A 37 -13.76 -0.81 -14.19
CA ASP A 37 -13.09 -0.67 -12.90
C ASP A 37 -12.65 0.78 -12.63
N LEU A 38 -12.22 1.54 -13.65
CA LEU A 38 -11.92 2.96 -13.49
C LEU A 38 -13.17 3.78 -13.12
N VAL A 39 -14.32 3.45 -13.71
CA VAL A 39 -15.60 4.08 -13.34
C VAL A 39 -15.95 3.74 -11.90
N ALA A 40 -15.87 2.46 -11.52
CA ALA A 40 -16.13 2.02 -10.15
C ALA A 40 -15.16 2.66 -9.13
N LEU A 41 -13.87 2.78 -9.49
CA LEU A 41 -12.88 3.45 -8.64
C LEU A 41 -13.23 4.93 -8.41
N ARG A 42 -13.69 5.62 -9.44
CA ARG A 42 -14.13 7.02 -9.30
C ARG A 42 -15.28 7.17 -8.31
N ASP A 43 -16.14 6.17 -8.21
CA ASP A 43 -17.28 6.19 -7.26
C ASP A 43 -16.90 5.76 -5.85
N ASP A 44 -15.75 5.14 -5.67
CA ASP A 44 -15.26 4.68 -4.38
C ASP A 44 -14.75 5.86 -3.53
N MET A 45 -15.54 6.25 -2.54
CA MET A 45 -15.24 7.37 -1.65
C MET A 45 -14.06 7.11 -0.70
N PHE A 46 -13.53 5.89 -0.63
CA PHE A 46 -12.32 5.57 0.13
C PHE A 46 -11.06 5.56 -0.77
N ARG A 47 -11.12 4.84 -1.88
CA ARG A 47 -9.96 4.64 -2.76
C ARG A 47 -9.64 5.87 -3.60
N TYR A 48 -10.65 6.60 -4.05
CA TYR A 48 -10.43 7.71 -4.98
C TYR A 48 -9.77 8.95 -4.35
N PRO A 49 -10.13 9.41 -3.14
CA PRO A 49 -9.38 10.45 -2.44
C PRO A 49 -7.92 10.08 -2.19
N MET A 50 -7.65 8.80 -1.87
CA MET A 50 -6.31 8.27 -1.71
C MET A 50 -5.51 8.33 -3.02
N ARG A 51 -6.15 8.00 -4.15
CA ARG A 51 -5.56 8.16 -5.48
C ARG A 51 -5.19 9.61 -5.75
N LEU A 52 -6.11 10.56 -5.56
CA LEU A 52 -5.87 11.99 -5.75
C LEU A 52 -4.68 12.50 -4.91
N ALA A 53 -4.64 12.10 -3.63
CA ALA A 53 -3.53 12.44 -2.74
C ALA A 53 -2.19 11.84 -3.20
N THR A 54 -2.18 10.57 -3.62
CA THR A 54 -0.97 9.89 -4.09
C THR A 54 -0.43 10.51 -5.39
N GLU A 55 -1.30 10.85 -6.32
CA GLU A 55 -0.95 11.55 -7.56
C GLU A 55 -0.34 12.94 -7.30
N ALA A 56 -0.83 13.64 -6.27
CA ALA A 56 -0.27 14.93 -5.86
C ALA A 56 1.07 14.76 -5.12
N ALA A 57 1.15 13.80 -4.20
CA ALA A 57 2.36 13.53 -3.41
C ALA A 57 3.57 13.12 -4.26
N TYR A 58 3.32 12.40 -5.35
CA TYR A 58 4.36 11.85 -6.22
C TYR A 58 4.25 12.36 -7.66
N ALA A 59 3.85 13.62 -7.84
CA ALA A 59 3.72 14.23 -9.16
C ALA A 59 5.03 14.14 -9.97
N GLY A 60 4.93 13.67 -11.21
CA GLY A 60 6.08 13.49 -12.09
C GLY A 60 6.95 12.25 -11.82
N HIS A 61 6.58 11.43 -10.84
CA HIS A 61 7.26 10.18 -10.53
C HIS A 61 6.35 8.96 -10.78
N PRO A 62 6.88 7.77 -11.15
CA PRO A 62 6.07 6.56 -11.36
C PRO A 62 5.18 6.17 -10.17
N TYR A 63 5.55 6.53 -8.93
CA TYR A 63 4.71 6.27 -7.75
C TYR A 63 3.39 7.05 -7.74
N GLY A 64 3.30 8.16 -8.47
CA GLY A 64 2.08 8.94 -8.69
C GLY A 64 1.25 8.47 -9.87
N VAL A 65 1.77 7.57 -10.71
CA VAL A 65 1.02 7.02 -11.84
C VAL A 65 0.07 5.93 -11.32
N PRO A 66 -1.23 6.02 -11.59
CA PRO A 66 -2.17 4.98 -11.17
C PRO A 66 -1.84 3.64 -11.81
N VAL A 67 -1.80 2.57 -11.00
CA VAL A 67 -1.55 1.20 -11.50
C VAL A 67 -2.62 0.76 -12.49
N SER A 68 -3.87 1.21 -12.29
CA SER A 68 -4.99 0.94 -13.20
C SER A 68 -4.93 1.75 -14.51
N GLY A 69 -3.94 2.64 -14.66
CA GLY A 69 -3.90 3.56 -15.79
C GLY A 69 -5.03 4.61 -15.75
N ASP A 70 -5.32 5.15 -16.92
CA ASP A 70 -6.43 6.05 -17.18
C ASP A 70 -7.17 5.64 -18.47
N GLU A 71 -8.32 6.26 -18.73
CA GLU A 71 -9.17 5.94 -19.89
C GLU A 71 -8.44 6.17 -21.22
N GLU A 72 -7.64 7.22 -21.31
CA GLU A 72 -6.89 7.56 -22.53
C GLU A 72 -5.82 6.51 -22.84
N THR A 73 -5.01 6.16 -21.86
CA THR A 73 -3.94 5.17 -22.01
C THR A 73 -4.49 3.77 -22.26
N LEU A 74 -5.50 3.33 -21.50
CA LEU A 74 -6.14 2.03 -21.69
C LEU A 74 -6.76 1.86 -23.08
N SER A 75 -7.39 2.92 -23.63
CA SER A 75 -8.01 2.87 -24.94
C SER A 75 -7.01 2.70 -26.09
N ARG A 76 -5.73 3.03 -25.87
CA ARG A 76 -4.68 3.00 -26.90
C ARG A 76 -3.76 1.78 -26.84
N ILE A 77 -3.80 1.01 -25.76
CA ILE A 77 -2.94 -0.18 -25.62
C ILE A 77 -3.27 -1.19 -26.72
N THR A 78 -2.24 -1.68 -27.43
CA THR A 78 -2.36 -2.72 -28.45
C THR A 78 -1.85 -4.07 -27.92
N VAL A 79 -2.25 -5.15 -28.59
CA VAL A 79 -1.80 -6.50 -28.22
C VAL A 79 -0.29 -6.65 -28.41
N GLU A 80 0.29 -5.98 -29.41
CA GLU A 80 1.73 -5.96 -29.67
C GLU A 80 2.48 -5.31 -28.52
N GLN A 81 1.98 -4.16 -28.01
CA GLN A 81 2.56 -3.48 -26.86
C GLN A 81 2.53 -4.37 -25.60
N VAL A 82 1.45 -5.10 -25.36
CA VAL A 82 1.35 -6.02 -24.22
C VAL A 82 2.35 -7.17 -24.38
N ARG A 83 2.47 -7.77 -25.58
CA ARG A 83 3.45 -8.83 -25.85
C ARG A 83 4.88 -8.35 -25.70
N ASP A 84 5.20 -7.17 -26.21
CA ASP A 84 6.55 -6.56 -26.08
C ASP A 84 6.88 -6.23 -24.64
N TRP A 85 5.92 -5.70 -23.88
CA TRP A 85 6.08 -5.44 -22.45
C TRP A 85 6.31 -6.75 -21.68
N HIS A 86 5.50 -7.80 -21.95
CA HIS A 86 5.67 -9.10 -21.32
C HIS A 86 7.07 -9.68 -21.59
N ARG A 87 7.53 -9.63 -22.84
CA ARG A 87 8.87 -10.10 -23.20
C ARG A 87 9.95 -9.32 -22.45
N ALA A 88 9.93 -7.99 -22.54
CA ALA A 88 10.98 -7.13 -21.99
C ALA A 88 11.02 -7.11 -20.46
N ARG A 89 9.88 -7.28 -19.80
CA ARG A 89 9.78 -7.12 -18.35
C ARG A 89 9.69 -8.43 -17.59
N PHE A 90 9.10 -9.45 -18.19
CA PHE A 90 8.90 -10.73 -17.55
C PHE A 90 9.92 -11.78 -18.02
N ILE A 91 10.12 -11.92 -19.32
CA ILE A 91 11.05 -12.95 -19.87
C ILE A 91 12.51 -12.51 -19.76
N GLU A 92 12.80 -11.27 -20.15
CA GLU A 92 14.14 -10.68 -20.17
C GLU A 92 14.48 -9.87 -18.90
N GLY A 93 13.47 -9.54 -18.09
CA GLY A 93 13.61 -8.78 -16.86
C GLY A 93 14.01 -9.63 -15.64
N PRO A 94 14.41 -8.97 -14.53
CA PRO A 94 14.69 -9.67 -13.28
C PRO A 94 13.40 -10.31 -12.73
N THR A 95 13.46 -11.62 -12.48
CA THR A 95 12.31 -12.40 -11.99
C THR A 95 12.69 -13.15 -10.73
N VAL A 96 11.83 -13.14 -9.73
CA VAL A 96 11.96 -13.91 -8.49
C VAL A 96 10.91 -15.01 -8.49
N ILE A 97 11.36 -16.24 -8.29
CA ILE A 97 10.48 -17.39 -8.12
C ILE A 97 10.49 -17.78 -6.63
N ALA A 98 9.36 -17.68 -5.98
CA ALA A 98 9.20 -18.07 -4.59
C ALA A 98 8.16 -19.19 -4.47
N LEU A 99 8.50 -20.22 -3.72
CA LEU A 99 7.63 -21.38 -3.48
C LEU A 99 7.46 -21.60 -1.98
N VAL A 100 6.23 -21.78 -1.56
CA VAL A 100 5.88 -22.15 -0.18
C VAL A 100 4.97 -23.36 -0.24
N GLY A 101 5.35 -24.45 0.41
CA GLY A 101 4.57 -25.68 0.40
C GLY A 101 5.10 -26.74 1.35
N ASP A 102 4.35 -27.81 1.49
CA ASP A 102 4.72 -28.99 2.26
C ASP A 102 5.51 -29.96 1.36
N ALA A 103 6.77 -29.61 1.09
CA ALA A 103 7.72 -30.41 0.31
C ALA A 103 9.14 -30.09 0.76
N GLY A 104 10.10 -30.98 0.45
CA GLY A 104 11.52 -30.74 0.77
C GLY A 104 12.10 -29.55 0.01
N LEU A 105 13.02 -28.83 0.64
CA LEU A 105 13.64 -27.64 0.04
C LEU A 105 14.33 -27.96 -1.30
N ASP A 106 15.09 -29.05 -1.35
CA ASP A 106 15.80 -29.48 -2.56
C ASP A 106 14.82 -29.89 -3.70
N GLU A 107 13.69 -30.49 -3.33
CA GLU A 107 12.63 -30.82 -4.27
C GLU A 107 12.00 -29.56 -4.88
N LEU A 108 11.61 -28.58 -4.04
CA LEU A 108 11.07 -27.31 -4.50
C LEU A 108 12.07 -26.54 -5.38
N ALA A 109 13.34 -26.52 -4.98
CA ALA A 109 14.39 -25.88 -5.77
C ALA A 109 14.58 -26.54 -7.14
N SER A 110 14.57 -27.86 -7.20
CA SER A 110 14.70 -28.63 -8.45
C SER A 110 13.50 -28.37 -9.38
N ILE A 111 12.28 -28.40 -8.85
CA ILE A 111 11.06 -28.11 -9.62
C ILE A 111 11.11 -26.69 -10.21
N ALA A 112 11.51 -25.68 -9.39
CA ALA A 112 11.64 -24.32 -9.86
C ALA A 112 12.73 -24.16 -10.94
N ALA A 113 13.90 -24.77 -10.75
CA ALA A 113 15.00 -24.71 -11.70
C ALA A 113 14.64 -25.38 -13.04
N GLU A 114 13.94 -26.51 -13.02
CA GLU A 114 13.46 -27.18 -14.23
C GLU A 114 12.44 -26.33 -14.99
N ALA A 115 11.47 -25.78 -14.28
CA ALA A 115 10.35 -25.07 -14.90
C ALA A 115 10.73 -23.64 -15.40
N PHE A 116 11.62 -22.94 -14.70
CA PHE A 116 11.97 -21.54 -14.98
C PHE A 116 13.43 -21.31 -15.39
N GLY A 117 14.23 -22.37 -15.53
CA GLY A 117 15.66 -22.28 -15.82
C GLY A 117 16.01 -21.63 -17.16
N ALA A 118 15.06 -21.48 -18.08
CA ALA A 118 15.26 -20.80 -19.35
C ALA A 118 15.12 -19.26 -19.23
N LEU A 119 14.61 -18.72 -18.11
CA LEU A 119 14.56 -17.29 -17.89
C LEU A 119 15.96 -16.73 -17.70
N CYS A 120 16.36 -15.81 -18.57
CA CYS A 120 17.70 -15.22 -18.58
C CYS A 120 17.74 -13.86 -17.86
N GLY A 121 16.86 -13.64 -16.92
CA GLY A 121 16.60 -12.36 -16.28
C GLY A 121 17.84 -11.51 -16.01
N GLY A 122 17.81 -10.26 -16.37
CA GLY A 122 18.88 -9.31 -16.15
C GLY A 122 18.42 -7.87 -16.13
N GLY A 123 19.22 -7.04 -15.48
CA GLY A 123 19.01 -5.61 -15.43
C GLY A 123 18.05 -5.15 -14.33
N THR A 124 18.38 -4.00 -13.76
CA THR A 124 17.52 -3.23 -12.88
C THR A 124 17.08 -1.97 -13.61
N LEU A 125 15.82 -1.55 -13.40
CA LEU A 125 15.42 -0.22 -13.83
C LEU A 125 15.90 0.77 -12.76
N PRO A 126 16.84 1.67 -13.06
CA PRO A 126 17.21 2.69 -12.11
C PRO A 126 16.02 3.64 -11.95
N LEU A 127 15.43 3.66 -10.77
CA LEU A 127 14.45 4.68 -10.36
C LEU A 127 15.14 5.62 -9.38
N SER A 128 15.00 6.93 -9.60
CA SER A 128 15.39 7.93 -8.59
C SER A 128 14.30 8.07 -7.54
N ALA A 129 14.68 8.42 -6.32
CA ALA A 129 13.69 8.70 -5.27
C ALA A 129 12.78 9.88 -5.67
N PRO A 130 11.48 9.81 -5.41
CA PRO A 130 10.57 10.93 -5.65
C PRO A 130 10.89 12.10 -4.72
N THR A 131 10.61 13.30 -5.20
CA THR A 131 10.64 14.49 -4.35
C THR A 131 9.26 14.72 -3.76
N TRP A 132 9.15 14.71 -2.44
CA TRP A 132 7.91 15.07 -1.76
C TRP A 132 7.68 16.59 -1.79
N PRO A 133 6.45 17.08 -1.94
CA PRO A 133 6.14 18.51 -1.92
C PRO A 133 6.67 19.20 -0.65
N SER A 134 7.21 20.40 -0.80
CA SER A 134 7.69 21.24 0.32
C SER A 134 6.59 22.14 0.88
N THR A 135 5.48 22.26 0.19
CA THR A 135 4.30 23.05 0.56
C THR A 135 3.06 22.18 0.51
N VAL A 136 1.98 22.67 1.12
CA VAL A 136 0.68 21.99 1.08
C VAL A 136 0.20 21.85 -0.36
N GLU A 137 -0.09 20.61 -0.76
CA GLU A 137 -0.68 20.29 -2.05
C GLU A 137 -2.07 19.70 -1.86
N GLN A 138 -3.01 20.09 -2.72
CA GLN A 138 -4.38 19.59 -2.68
C GLN A 138 -4.88 19.24 -4.08
N ARG A 139 -5.54 18.08 -4.20
CA ARG A 139 -6.38 17.75 -5.35
C ARG A 139 -7.81 17.56 -4.89
N VAL A 140 -8.71 18.35 -5.49
CA VAL A 140 -10.12 18.38 -5.10
C VAL A 140 -11.00 18.09 -6.31
N GLU A 141 -11.89 17.12 -6.19
CA GLU A 141 -12.99 16.92 -7.12
C GLU A 141 -14.33 17.10 -6.41
N GLN A 142 -15.22 17.87 -7.01
CA GLN A 142 -16.60 18.00 -6.49
C GLN A 142 -17.51 17.02 -7.21
N ARG A 143 -18.36 16.34 -6.44
CA ARG A 143 -19.29 15.32 -6.95
C ARG A 143 -20.61 15.34 -6.21
N GLU A 144 -21.64 14.82 -6.87
CA GLU A 144 -22.97 14.59 -6.25
C GLU A 144 -22.91 13.35 -5.34
N LYS A 145 -22.38 13.55 -4.14
CA LYS A 145 -22.29 12.55 -3.07
C LYS A 145 -22.80 13.14 -1.77
N ALA A 146 -23.38 12.29 -0.92
CA ALA A 146 -23.89 12.72 0.39
C ALA A 146 -22.77 13.16 1.34
N GLN A 147 -21.59 12.60 1.18
CA GLN A 147 -20.42 12.85 2.05
C GLN A 147 -19.26 13.47 1.28
N THR A 148 -18.41 14.19 1.99
CA THR A 148 -17.05 14.55 1.57
C THR A 148 -16.08 13.51 2.15
N ALA A 149 -15.15 13.06 1.33
CA ALA A 149 -14.06 12.18 1.73
C ALA A 149 -12.72 12.89 1.57
N LEU A 150 -11.93 12.86 2.62
CA LEU A 150 -10.61 13.50 2.72
C LEU A 150 -9.55 12.44 3.01
N ALA A 151 -8.55 12.33 2.15
CA ALA A 151 -7.31 11.64 2.41
C ALA A 151 -6.21 12.68 2.66
N MET A 152 -5.46 12.52 3.76
CA MET A 152 -4.35 13.39 4.14
C MET A 152 -3.09 12.55 4.23
N LEU A 153 -2.04 12.92 3.49
CA LEU A 153 -0.78 12.20 3.42
C LEU A 153 0.38 13.07 3.91
N PHE A 154 1.35 12.41 4.51
CA PHE A 154 2.66 12.94 4.89
C PHE A 154 3.76 12.00 4.36
N PRO A 155 5.02 12.48 4.20
CA PRO A 155 6.13 11.59 3.93
C PRO A 155 6.33 10.64 5.10
N GLY A 156 6.71 9.40 4.81
CA GLY A 156 6.99 8.35 5.80
C GLY A 156 8.32 7.65 5.51
N PRO A 157 8.77 6.75 6.38
CA PRO A 157 9.97 5.96 6.17
C PRO A 157 9.80 5.01 4.98
N THR A 158 10.91 4.70 4.31
CA THR A 158 10.99 3.70 3.23
C THR A 158 10.83 2.29 3.78
N ARG A 159 10.73 1.30 2.88
CA ARG A 159 10.60 -0.12 3.28
C ARG A 159 11.87 -0.65 3.96
N ASP A 160 13.03 -0.15 3.58
CA ASP A 160 14.35 -0.52 4.14
C ASP A 160 14.79 0.32 5.35
N ASP A 161 14.01 1.32 5.76
CA ASP A 161 14.26 2.13 6.95
C ASP A 161 13.62 1.46 8.20
N ASP A 162 14.41 1.16 9.22
CA ASP A 162 13.92 0.60 10.49
C ASP A 162 12.87 1.50 11.18
N ALA A 163 12.86 2.81 10.91
CA ALA A 163 11.82 3.73 11.40
C ALA A 163 10.40 3.33 10.96
N ARG A 164 10.23 2.47 9.96
CA ARG A 164 8.94 1.92 9.53
C ARG A 164 8.22 1.14 10.63
N PHE A 165 8.95 0.49 11.54
CA PHE A 165 8.35 -0.20 12.68
C PHE A 165 7.70 0.79 13.65
N ALA A 166 8.39 1.90 13.93
CA ALA A 166 7.80 2.98 14.73
C ALA A 166 6.62 3.64 14.00
N ALA A 167 6.69 3.87 12.69
CA ALA A 167 5.57 4.38 11.89
C ALA A 167 4.37 3.43 11.91
N ALA A 168 4.58 2.12 11.85
CA ALA A 168 3.51 1.12 11.98
C ALA A 168 2.87 1.16 13.38
N MET A 169 3.67 1.35 14.44
CA MET A 169 3.13 1.49 15.80
C MET A 169 2.35 2.80 15.97
N ILE A 170 2.79 3.91 15.37
CA ILE A 170 2.04 5.17 15.34
C ILE A 170 0.70 4.96 14.65
N ALA A 171 0.68 4.31 13.49
CA ALA A 171 -0.56 3.98 12.78
C ALA A 171 -1.48 3.08 13.63
N GLY A 172 -0.93 2.12 14.37
CA GLY A 172 -1.67 1.26 15.28
C GLY A 172 -2.31 2.03 16.45
N VAL A 173 -1.61 2.99 17.04
CA VAL A 173 -2.15 3.86 18.11
C VAL A 173 -3.19 4.84 17.56
N ALA A 174 -2.97 5.35 16.33
CA ALA A 174 -3.89 6.29 15.70
C ALA A 174 -5.19 5.62 15.22
N SER A 175 -5.10 4.39 14.70
CA SER A 175 -6.18 3.71 13.98
C SER A 175 -6.83 2.59 14.81
N GLY A 176 -7.97 2.06 14.32
CA GLY A 176 -8.72 0.99 14.96
C GLY A 176 -9.82 1.48 15.89
N LEU A 177 -10.67 0.55 16.37
CA LEU A 177 -11.85 0.85 17.22
C LEU A 177 -11.50 1.42 18.60
N GLY A 178 -10.25 1.28 19.05
CA GLY A 178 -9.72 1.86 20.29
C GLY A 178 -8.63 2.89 20.03
N GLY A 179 -8.40 3.28 18.77
CA GLY A 179 -7.36 4.23 18.39
C GLY A 179 -7.76 5.68 18.66
N ARG A 180 -6.74 6.54 18.85
CA ARG A 180 -6.95 7.96 19.19
C ARG A 180 -7.85 8.70 18.20
N PHE A 181 -7.68 8.43 16.89
CA PHE A 181 -8.46 9.11 15.86
C PHE A 181 -9.93 8.71 15.91
N PHE A 182 -10.21 7.44 16.18
CA PHE A 182 -11.57 6.95 16.29
C PHE A 182 -12.28 7.53 17.52
N ASP A 183 -11.64 7.48 18.70
CA ASP A 183 -12.17 8.02 19.95
C ASP A 183 -12.44 9.52 19.83
N GLU A 184 -11.46 10.27 19.33
CA GLU A 184 -11.57 11.73 19.29
C GLU A 184 -12.46 12.25 18.16
N LEU A 185 -12.24 11.77 16.92
CA LEU A 185 -12.92 12.36 15.76
C LEU A 185 -14.31 11.76 15.51
N ARG A 186 -14.50 10.49 15.81
CA ARG A 186 -15.79 9.83 15.66
C ARG A 186 -16.62 9.92 16.92
N ASP A 187 -16.15 9.38 18.05
CA ASP A 187 -16.99 9.18 19.22
C ASP A 187 -17.25 10.51 19.97
N LYS A 188 -16.23 11.36 20.16
CA LYS A 188 -16.40 12.64 20.86
C LYS A 188 -16.92 13.75 19.97
N GLN A 189 -16.43 13.87 18.74
CA GLN A 189 -16.78 14.99 17.86
C GLN A 189 -17.82 14.65 16.79
N SER A 190 -18.15 13.38 16.59
CA SER A 190 -19.13 12.90 15.59
C SER A 190 -18.82 13.46 14.19
N LEU A 191 -17.56 13.49 13.81
CA LEU A 191 -17.12 14.04 12.53
C LEU A 191 -17.26 13.07 11.38
N GLY A 192 -17.14 11.77 11.61
CA GLY A 192 -17.24 10.76 10.55
C GLY A 192 -17.42 9.36 11.10
N TYR A 193 -18.06 8.48 10.32
CA TYR A 193 -18.21 7.07 10.68
C TYR A 193 -16.90 6.29 10.49
N THR A 194 -16.14 6.63 9.44
CA THR A 194 -14.89 5.97 9.10
C THR A 194 -13.72 6.94 9.26
N VAL A 195 -12.81 6.60 10.16
CA VAL A 195 -11.51 7.26 10.31
C VAL A 195 -10.45 6.17 10.34
N HIS A 196 -9.43 6.30 9.50
CA HIS A 196 -8.37 5.31 9.38
C HIS A 196 -7.03 5.99 9.20
N ALA A 197 -5.98 5.51 9.89
CA ALA A 197 -4.61 5.92 9.69
C ALA A 197 -3.74 4.72 9.30
N PHE A 198 -2.71 4.96 8.50
CA PHE A 198 -1.82 3.91 8.00
C PHE A 198 -0.42 4.46 7.74
N ALA A 199 0.55 3.54 7.75
CA ALA A 199 1.90 3.78 7.25
C ALA A 199 2.20 2.76 6.15
N ALA A 200 2.81 3.21 5.06
CA ALA A 200 3.17 2.37 3.91
C ALA A 200 4.57 2.75 3.41
N GLY A 201 5.51 1.82 3.50
CA GLY A 201 6.85 1.95 2.93
C GLY A 201 6.91 1.36 1.52
N ARG A 202 7.55 2.07 0.60
CA ARG A 202 7.98 1.59 -0.72
C ARG A 202 9.50 1.64 -0.78
N ALA A 203 10.11 1.08 -1.82
CA ALA A 203 11.56 1.04 -1.98
C ALA A 203 12.24 2.42 -1.88
N LEU A 204 11.67 3.45 -2.50
CA LEU A 204 12.30 4.77 -2.65
C LEU A 204 11.61 5.88 -1.86
N ALA A 205 10.47 5.61 -1.26
CA ALA A 205 9.72 6.56 -0.45
C ALA A 205 8.70 5.84 0.44
N GLY A 206 8.33 6.46 1.54
CA GLY A 206 7.22 6.02 2.36
C GLY A 206 6.15 7.09 2.47
N THR A 207 4.99 6.67 2.95
CA THR A 207 3.83 7.53 3.16
C THR A 207 3.20 7.20 4.51
N PHE A 208 2.89 8.22 5.28
CA PHE A 208 1.96 8.11 6.39
C PHE A 208 0.67 8.83 6.01
N GLY A 209 -0.48 8.22 6.27
CA GLY A 209 -1.73 8.81 5.84
C GLY A 209 -2.89 8.61 6.82
N ALA A 210 -3.90 9.45 6.66
CA ALA A 210 -5.19 9.27 7.29
C ALA A 210 -6.32 9.54 6.29
N TYR A 211 -7.45 8.92 6.56
CA TYR A 211 -8.67 9.08 5.82
C TYR A 211 -9.83 9.39 6.77
N ILE A 212 -10.72 10.29 6.35
CA ILE A 212 -12.00 10.54 7.03
C ILE A 212 -13.09 10.81 6.00
N ALA A 213 -14.29 10.24 6.23
CA ALA A 213 -15.51 10.60 5.51
C ALA A 213 -16.42 11.36 6.47
N THR A 214 -16.90 12.53 6.04
CA THR A 214 -17.74 13.44 6.84
C THR A 214 -18.86 14.06 6.01
N SER A 215 -19.77 14.79 6.62
CA SER A 215 -20.71 15.60 5.86
C SER A 215 -20.03 16.83 5.26
N PRO A 216 -20.48 17.33 4.10
CA PRO A 216 -19.80 18.42 3.38
C PRO A 216 -19.58 19.67 4.24
N GLU A 217 -20.55 20.03 5.08
CA GLU A 217 -20.48 21.18 5.98
C GLU A 217 -19.45 21.04 7.10
N LYS A 218 -19.01 19.80 7.39
CA LYS A 218 -18.01 19.50 8.41
C LYS A 218 -16.58 19.27 7.84
N GLU A 219 -16.36 19.42 6.53
CA GLU A 219 -15.07 19.16 5.89
C GLU A 219 -13.91 19.87 6.61
N GLU A 220 -14.06 21.18 6.86
CA GLU A 220 -13.00 21.98 7.48
C GLU A 220 -12.79 21.61 8.97
N VAL A 221 -13.86 21.24 9.68
CA VAL A 221 -13.76 20.78 11.06
C VAL A 221 -13.05 19.42 11.13
N ALA A 222 -13.36 18.50 10.20
CA ALA A 222 -12.71 17.19 10.10
C ALA A 222 -11.23 17.32 9.73
N ARG A 223 -10.87 18.21 8.80
CA ARG A 223 -9.48 18.52 8.44
C ARG A 223 -8.69 19.01 9.64
N ARG A 224 -9.21 20.02 10.37
CA ARG A 224 -8.56 20.53 11.59
C ARG A 224 -8.48 19.47 12.68
N GLY A 225 -9.50 18.62 12.80
CA GLY A 225 -9.49 17.50 13.73
C GLY A 225 -8.36 16.51 13.43
N LEU A 226 -8.17 16.10 12.17
CA LEU A 226 -7.05 15.25 11.78
C LEU A 226 -5.70 15.90 12.08
N LEU A 227 -5.52 17.18 11.74
CA LEU A 227 -4.27 17.90 12.00
C LEU A 227 -3.97 18.01 13.50
N ALA A 228 -5.00 18.23 14.32
CA ALA A 228 -4.84 18.27 15.77
C ALA A 228 -4.40 16.91 16.33
N GLU A 229 -4.93 15.80 15.81
CA GLU A 229 -4.51 14.47 16.24
C GLU A 229 -3.09 14.13 15.77
N PHE A 230 -2.69 14.50 14.56
CA PHE A 230 -1.28 14.41 14.13
C PHE A 230 -0.34 15.26 15.00
N ALA A 231 -0.75 16.47 15.35
CA ALA A 231 0.00 17.31 16.26
C ALA A 231 0.16 16.68 17.66
N LYS A 232 -0.88 16.05 18.21
CA LYS A 232 -0.79 15.30 19.48
C LYS A 232 0.21 14.14 19.40
N LEU A 233 0.21 13.37 18.29
CA LEU A 233 1.18 12.28 18.09
C LEU A 233 2.62 12.80 17.99
N ARG A 234 2.81 13.99 17.40
CA ARG A 234 4.12 14.66 17.28
C ARG A 234 4.61 15.23 18.62
N ASP A 235 3.73 15.91 19.33
CA ASP A 235 4.10 16.77 20.48
C ASP A 235 4.04 16.01 21.81
N THR A 236 3.24 14.96 21.91
CA THR A 236 3.05 14.19 23.15
C THR A 236 3.43 12.71 22.93
N PRO A 237 4.39 12.16 23.69
CA PRO A 237 4.71 10.75 23.61
C PRO A 237 3.47 9.87 23.86
N VAL A 238 3.43 8.71 23.22
CA VAL A 238 2.43 7.69 23.54
C VAL A 238 2.68 7.15 24.95
N THR A 239 1.62 6.76 25.62
CA THR A 239 1.73 6.14 26.95
C THR A 239 2.31 4.74 26.85
N ALA A 240 2.86 4.22 27.94
CA ALA A 240 3.36 2.84 27.99
C ALA A 240 2.25 1.81 27.71
N GLU A 241 1.01 2.14 28.08
CA GLU A 241 -0.15 1.30 27.81
C GLU A 241 -0.49 1.25 26.32
N GLU A 242 -0.58 2.40 25.66
CA GLU A 242 -0.85 2.48 24.21
C GLU A 242 0.24 1.74 23.40
N LEU A 243 1.50 1.95 23.75
CA LEU A 243 2.61 1.24 23.10
C LEU A 243 2.48 -0.27 23.26
N ARG A 244 2.23 -0.75 24.47
CA ARG A 244 2.08 -2.18 24.74
C ARG A 244 0.90 -2.77 23.99
N GLN A 245 -0.23 -2.08 23.91
CA GLN A 245 -1.41 -2.53 23.17
C GLN A 245 -1.11 -2.59 21.67
N ALA A 246 -0.48 -1.57 21.09
CA ALA A 246 -0.09 -1.55 19.68
C ALA A 246 0.90 -2.67 19.33
N GLN A 247 1.90 -2.90 20.18
CA GLN A 247 2.86 -4.01 20.00
C GLN A 247 2.17 -5.36 20.07
N THR A 248 1.32 -5.59 21.07
CA THR A 248 0.58 -6.85 21.23
C THR A 248 -0.33 -7.12 20.05
N TYR A 249 -1.03 -6.09 19.57
CA TYR A 249 -1.91 -6.20 18.41
C TYR A 249 -1.12 -6.52 17.14
N ALA A 250 -0.03 -5.81 16.86
CA ALA A 250 0.79 -6.03 15.67
C ALA A 250 1.38 -7.46 15.63
N ILE A 251 1.90 -7.94 16.76
CA ILE A 251 2.43 -9.31 16.88
C ILE A 251 1.33 -10.34 16.69
N GLY A 252 0.15 -10.11 17.30
CA GLY A 252 -1.00 -11.02 17.17
C GLY A 252 -1.51 -11.11 15.73
N VAL A 253 -1.66 -9.97 15.04
CA VAL A 253 -2.07 -9.93 13.63
C VAL A 253 -1.04 -10.63 12.73
N HIS A 254 0.25 -10.40 12.97
CA HIS A 254 1.30 -11.07 12.22
C HIS A 254 1.23 -12.59 12.41
N ALA A 255 1.11 -13.08 13.66
CA ALA A 255 0.99 -14.50 13.95
C ALA A 255 -0.24 -15.15 13.27
N ILE A 256 -1.37 -14.45 13.23
CA ILE A 256 -2.57 -14.92 12.52
C ILE A 256 -2.31 -14.99 10.99
N ARG A 257 -1.66 -13.99 10.43
CA ARG A 257 -1.31 -13.96 8.99
C ARG A 257 -0.42 -15.13 8.58
N GLN A 258 0.51 -15.54 9.46
CA GLN A 258 1.41 -16.68 9.21
C GLN A 258 0.70 -18.03 9.04
N GLN A 259 -0.59 -18.12 9.34
CA GLN A 259 -1.41 -19.32 9.06
C GLN A 259 -1.74 -19.45 7.55
N SER A 260 -1.56 -18.38 6.77
CA SER A 260 -1.83 -18.36 5.33
C SER A 260 -0.52 -18.53 4.54
N GLY A 261 -0.43 -19.58 3.72
CA GLY A 261 0.71 -19.78 2.81
C GLY A 261 0.94 -18.61 1.86
N GLY A 262 -0.14 -17.93 1.43
CA GLY A 262 -0.04 -16.73 0.62
C GLY A 262 0.57 -15.53 1.36
N ALA A 263 0.26 -15.37 2.66
CA ALA A 263 0.87 -14.32 3.46
C ALA A 263 2.36 -14.61 3.73
N VAL A 264 2.70 -15.86 4.06
CA VAL A 264 4.10 -16.29 4.21
C VAL A 264 4.89 -16.07 2.92
N LEU A 265 4.32 -16.43 1.76
CA LEU A 265 4.93 -16.19 0.46
C LEU A 265 5.17 -14.70 0.21
N GLY A 266 4.17 -13.85 0.50
CA GLY A 266 4.29 -12.39 0.36
C GLY A 266 5.39 -11.81 1.25
N ASP A 267 5.41 -12.19 2.53
CA ASP A 267 6.42 -11.73 3.49
C ASP A 267 7.83 -12.18 3.07
N MET A 268 7.96 -13.41 2.53
CA MET A 268 9.23 -13.97 2.05
C MET A 268 9.78 -13.23 0.82
N VAL A 269 8.90 -12.95 -0.17
CA VAL A 269 9.28 -12.18 -1.37
C VAL A 269 9.68 -10.76 -0.99
N ASP A 270 8.90 -10.10 -0.13
CA ASP A 270 9.19 -8.75 0.34
C ASP A 270 10.54 -8.71 1.09
N ALA A 271 10.77 -9.60 2.05
CA ALA A 271 12.02 -9.69 2.79
C ALA A 271 13.23 -9.97 1.87
N TRP A 272 13.05 -10.83 0.87
CA TRP A 272 14.12 -11.12 -0.09
C TRP A 272 14.46 -9.92 -0.99
N LEU A 273 13.44 -9.22 -1.51
CA LEU A 273 13.61 -8.06 -2.40
C LEU A 273 14.36 -6.91 -1.72
N PHE A 274 14.23 -6.76 -0.40
CA PHE A 274 14.90 -5.72 0.37
C PHE A 274 16.15 -6.21 1.13
N GLY A 275 16.55 -7.47 0.94
CA GLY A 275 17.73 -8.03 1.58
C GLY A 275 17.58 -8.32 3.08
N GLU A 276 16.36 -8.31 3.61
CA GLU A 276 16.04 -8.37 5.03
C GLU A 276 15.42 -9.72 5.45
N LEU A 277 15.96 -10.84 4.96
CA LEU A 277 15.44 -12.18 5.27
C LEU A 277 15.37 -12.50 6.77
N ALA A 278 16.22 -11.88 7.59
CA ALA A 278 16.17 -12.02 9.04
C ALA A 278 14.83 -11.54 9.64
N GLU A 279 14.13 -10.61 8.99
CA GLU A 279 12.83 -10.13 9.45
C GLU A 279 11.77 -11.23 9.55
N LEU A 280 11.87 -12.27 8.73
CA LEU A 280 10.94 -13.41 8.80
C LEU A 280 10.89 -14.06 10.19
N THR A 281 11.98 -13.96 10.95
CA THR A 281 12.11 -14.52 12.30
C THR A 281 12.23 -13.45 13.38
N GLU A 282 12.58 -12.22 13.03
CA GLU A 282 12.86 -11.12 13.96
C GLU A 282 11.73 -10.12 14.12
N PHE A 283 10.61 -10.27 13.39
CA PHE A 283 9.51 -9.31 13.40
C PHE A 283 9.04 -8.97 14.83
N GLU A 284 8.81 -9.96 15.67
CA GLU A 284 8.39 -9.73 17.07
C GLU A 284 9.45 -8.92 17.84
N THR A 285 10.73 -9.26 17.67
CA THR A 285 11.85 -8.55 18.32
C THR A 285 11.92 -7.10 17.88
N LYS A 286 11.78 -6.83 16.58
CA LYS A 286 11.75 -5.48 16.02
C LYS A 286 10.56 -4.67 16.58
N ILE A 287 9.35 -5.24 16.61
CA ILE A 287 8.17 -4.59 17.17
C ILE A 287 8.32 -4.31 18.67
N ARG A 288 8.83 -5.27 19.46
CA ARG A 288 9.08 -5.06 20.92
C ARG A 288 10.19 -4.05 21.18
N GLY A 289 11.13 -3.89 20.26
CA GLY A 289 12.21 -2.91 20.34
C GLY A 289 11.75 -1.46 20.17
N VAL A 290 10.58 -1.22 19.56
CA VAL A 290 10.07 0.14 19.35
C VAL A 290 9.76 0.82 20.69
N THR A 291 10.24 2.05 20.85
CA THR A 291 10.03 2.86 22.06
C THR A 291 9.11 4.06 21.79
N ALA A 292 8.48 4.58 22.84
CA ALA A 292 7.66 5.80 22.75
C ALA A 292 8.48 7.03 22.26
N ALA A 293 9.76 7.09 22.65
CA ALA A 293 10.68 8.16 22.20
C ALA A 293 10.96 8.07 20.69
N GLU A 294 11.16 6.85 20.16
CA GLU A 294 11.35 6.63 18.74
C GLU A 294 10.09 6.94 17.95
N MET A 295 8.93 6.51 18.40
CA MET A 295 7.64 6.87 17.78
C MET A 295 7.48 8.39 17.73
N GLN A 296 7.80 9.12 18.81
CA GLN A 296 7.70 10.58 18.82
C GLN A 296 8.71 11.23 17.87
N ARG A 297 9.94 10.71 17.77
CA ARG A 297 10.95 11.19 16.82
C ARG A 297 10.42 11.03 15.38
N VAL A 298 9.93 9.84 15.02
CA VAL A 298 9.37 9.58 13.69
C VAL A 298 8.15 10.46 13.42
N ALA A 299 7.25 10.64 14.38
CA ALA A 299 6.11 11.54 14.23
C ALA A 299 6.53 13.00 13.96
N ARG A 300 7.60 13.49 14.61
CA ARG A 300 8.13 14.83 14.36
C ARG A 300 8.74 15.00 12.98
N GLU A 301 9.39 13.97 12.47
CA GLU A 301 9.97 13.96 11.12
C GLU A 301 8.91 13.88 10.02
N CYS A 302 7.85 13.07 10.24
CA CYS A 302 6.79 12.85 9.27
C CYS A 302 5.73 13.96 9.26
N PHE A 303 5.20 14.36 10.44
CA PHE A 303 3.99 15.20 10.55
C PHE A 303 4.31 16.70 10.55
N VAL A 304 4.97 17.14 9.50
CA VAL A 304 5.21 18.57 9.23
C VAL A 304 4.02 19.09 8.43
N GLU A 305 3.22 19.98 9.04
CA GLU A 305 1.92 20.39 8.51
C GLU A 305 2.03 21.01 7.11
N GLU A 306 3.09 21.77 6.86
CA GLU A 306 3.35 22.44 5.57
C GLU A 306 3.65 21.44 4.43
N ARG A 307 4.03 20.24 4.76
CA ARG A 307 4.34 19.17 3.80
C ARG A 307 3.18 18.17 3.57
N ARG A 308 2.01 18.47 4.11
CA ARG A 308 0.85 17.59 3.90
C ARG A 308 0.35 17.65 2.46
N VAL A 309 -0.16 16.54 2.01
CA VAL A 309 -0.83 16.44 0.70
C VAL A 309 -2.24 15.92 0.93
N GLU A 310 -3.21 16.51 0.27
CA GLU A 310 -4.62 16.16 0.45
C GLU A 310 -5.27 15.75 -0.87
N GLY A 311 -6.04 14.66 -0.84
CA GLY A 311 -6.96 14.26 -1.89
C GLY A 311 -8.39 14.31 -1.37
N ILE A 312 -9.25 15.07 -2.05
CA ILE A 312 -10.58 15.37 -1.55
C ILE A 312 -11.61 15.07 -2.63
N VAL A 313 -12.58 14.24 -2.31
CA VAL A 313 -13.82 14.15 -3.06
C VAL A 313 -14.89 14.90 -2.26
N ARG A 314 -15.22 16.09 -2.73
CA ARG A 314 -16.16 16.98 -2.05
C ARG A 314 -17.58 16.66 -2.49
N GLY A 315 -18.40 16.22 -1.54
CA GLY A 315 -19.81 15.98 -1.76
C GLY A 315 -20.64 17.26 -1.81
N THR A 316 -21.83 17.15 -2.37
CA THR A 316 -22.84 18.25 -2.40
C THR A 316 -23.89 18.11 -1.31
N GLY A 317 -23.81 17.07 -0.48
CA GLY A 317 -24.84 16.75 0.53
C GLY A 317 -26.07 16.05 -0.06
N ARG A 318 -26.06 15.73 -1.34
CA ARG A 318 -27.12 14.96 -2.02
C ARG A 318 -26.63 13.56 -2.30
N ALA A 319 -27.42 12.55 -1.96
CA ALA A 319 -27.25 11.19 -2.45
C ALA A 319 -27.97 11.08 -3.81
N VAL A 320 -27.29 10.51 -4.81
CA VAL A 320 -27.91 10.12 -6.07
C VAL A 320 -28.64 8.81 -5.87
#